data_18f945e63ec7803fad9ba6ebe4103e4c
#
_entry.id   18f945e63ec7803fad9ba6ebe4103e4c
#
_cell.length_a   1.000
_cell.length_b   1.000
_cell.length_c   1.000
_cell.angle_alpha   90.00
_cell.angle_beta   90.00
_cell.angle_gamma   90.00
#
_symmetry.space_group_name_H-M   'P 1'
#
loop_
_entity.id
_entity.type
_entity.pdbx_description
1 polymer ?
#
loop_
_entity_poly.entity_id
_entity_poly.type
_entity_poly.pdbx_seq_one_letter_code
_entity_poly.pdbx_strand_id
1 'polypeptide(L)'
;QMSKFYDWINSEAVLQWARELSGFDDICTASVQATRYTPGQFLTRHQDVVEREQRRLAYVVNLAPQWHPDWGGLLQFYEEDGTTTESWAPEFNTLSLFDVKHIHSVSYVTPFAQQPRYALTGWFKAT
;
A
#
# COMPACT_ATOMS: atom_id res chain seq x y z
N GLN A 1 17.18 -6.27 -3.61
CA GLN A 1 16.36 -7.01 -4.47
C GLN A 1 15.09 -7.56 -3.86
N MET A 2 14.18 -7.98 -4.73
CA MET A 2 12.85 -8.46 -4.34
C MET A 2 12.91 -9.64 -3.38
N SER A 3 13.82 -10.59 -3.60
CA SER A 3 13.93 -11.77 -2.74
C SER A 3 14.33 -11.42 -1.31
N LYS A 4 15.21 -10.44 -1.14
CA LYS A 4 15.61 -9.97 0.20
C LYS A 4 14.46 -9.27 0.90
N PHE A 5 13.72 -8.44 0.17
CA PHE A 5 12.55 -7.79 0.73
C PHE A 5 11.47 -8.81 1.10
N TYR A 6 11.22 -9.79 0.21
CA TYR A 6 10.27 -10.85 0.46
C TYR A 6 10.62 -11.61 1.75
N ASP A 7 11.89 -11.97 1.92
CA ASP A 7 12.33 -12.67 3.11
C ASP A 7 12.16 -11.81 4.37
N TRP A 8 12.46 -10.54 4.28
CA TRP A 8 12.31 -9.61 5.39
C TRP A 8 10.84 -9.43 5.79
N ILE A 9 9.95 -9.17 4.83
CA ILE A 9 8.53 -8.92 5.13
C ILE A 9 7.86 -10.20 5.68
N ASN A 10 8.40 -11.38 5.34
CA ASN A 10 7.91 -12.67 5.84
C ASN A 10 8.69 -13.17 7.06
N SER A 11 9.63 -12.40 7.59
CA SER A 11 10.33 -12.81 8.79
C SER A 11 9.37 -12.84 9.99
N GLU A 12 9.64 -13.70 10.95
CA GLU A 12 8.77 -13.81 12.12
C GLU A 12 8.72 -12.48 12.89
N ALA A 13 9.81 -11.74 12.93
CA ALA A 13 9.84 -10.44 13.60
C ALA A 13 8.85 -9.45 12.96
N VAL A 14 8.79 -9.37 11.62
CA VAL A 14 7.89 -8.47 10.91
C VAL A 14 6.44 -8.94 10.99
N LEU A 15 6.21 -10.26 10.82
CA LEU A 15 4.86 -10.80 10.94
C LEU A 15 4.31 -10.60 12.36
N GLN A 16 5.13 -10.78 13.38
CA GLN A 16 4.72 -10.55 14.77
C GLN A 16 4.39 -9.08 15.00
N TRP A 17 5.21 -8.17 14.46
CA TRP A 17 4.93 -6.74 14.52
C TRP A 17 3.58 -6.41 13.89
N ALA A 18 3.29 -6.98 12.71
CA ALA A 18 2.02 -6.76 12.02
C ALA A 18 0.83 -7.26 12.84
N ARG A 19 0.96 -8.44 13.47
CA ARG A 19 -0.08 -9.00 14.35
C ARG A 19 -0.34 -8.09 15.54
N GLU A 20 0.71 -7.68 16.22
CA GLU A 20 0.60 -6.84 17.42
C GLU A 20 0.00 -5.47 17.10
N LEU A 21 0.44 -4.85 16.01
CA LEU A 21 -0.04 -3.54 15.62
C LEU A 21 -1.51 -3.55 15.21
N SER A 22 -1.96 -4.62 14.53
CA SER A 22 -3.30 -4.67 13.94
C SER A 22 -4.32 -5.43 14.78
N GLY A 23 -3.86 -6.33 15.65
CA GLY A 23 -4.74 -7.25 16.37
C GLY A 23 -5.16 -8.48 15.56
N PHE A 24 -4.70 -8.62 14.32
CA PHE A 24 -4.98 -9.81 13.52
C PHE A 24 -3.97 -10.91 13.84
N ASP A 25 -4.31 -11.77 14.79
CA ASP A 25 -3.39 -12.80 15.30
C ASP A 25 -3.09 -13.91 14.30
N ASP A 26 -3.91 -14.04 13.27
CA ASP A 26 -3.79 -15.13 12.29
C ASP A 26 -2.90 -14.79 11.09
N ILE A 27 -2.31 -13.62 11.03
CA ILE A 27 -1.36 -13.27 9.96
C ILE A 27 -0.18 -14.23 9.99
N CYS A 28 0.10 -14.86 8.85
CA CYS A 28 1.19 -15.84 8.73
C CYS A 28 2.06 -15.67 7.49
N THR A 29 1.66 -14.85 6.52
CA THR A 29 2.44 -14.60 5.30
C THR A 29 2.25 -13.17 4.82
N ALA A 30 3.16 -12.75 3.93
CA ALA A 30 3.01 -11.49 3.21
C ALA A 30 3.34 -11.70 1.74
N SER A 31 2.49 -11.17 0.86
CA SER A 31 2.77 -11.12 -0.58
C SER A 31 3.54 -9.87 -0.93
N VAL A 32 4.21 -9.86 -2.09
CA VAL A 32 4.98 -8.70 -2.57
C VAL A 32 4.81 -8.56 -4.06
N GLN A 33 4.56 -7.33 -4.51
CA GLN A 33 4.61 -6.98 -5.92
C GLN A 33 5.21 -5.59 -6.08
N ALA A 34 5.86 -5.34 -7.21
CA ALA A 34 6.36 -4.02 -7.55
C ALA A 34 5.30 -3.27 -8.35
N THR A 35 5.10 -2.00 -8.03
CA THR A 35 4.18 -1.13 -8.76
C THR A 35 4.92 0.09 -9.29
N ARG A 36 4.43 0.61 -10.41
CA ARG A 36 4.99 1.78 -11.07
C ARG A 36 3.85 2.57 -11.70
N TYR A 37 3.65 3.80 -11.23
CA TYR A 37 2.65 4.70 -11.81
C TYR A 37 3.37 5.84 -12.51
N THR A 38 3.10 6.02 -13.80
CA THR A 38 3.62 7.13 -14.60
C THR A 38 2.52 8.17 -14.82
N PRO A 39 2.85 9.38 -15.33
CA PRO A 39 1.84 10.39 -15.59
C PRO A 39 0.64 9.83 -16.37
N GLY A 40 -0.55 10.15 -15.91
CA GLY A 40 -1.80 9.66 -16.49
C GLY A 40 -2.35 8.40 -15.85
N GLN A 41 -1.59 7.75 -15.00
CA GLN A 41 -2.03 6.52 -14.33
C GLN A 41 -2.66 6.81 -12.97
N PHE A 42 -3.57 5.93 -12.56
CA PHE A 42 -4.32 6.05 -11.31
C PHE A 42 -4.98 4.71 -10.99
N LEU A 43 -5.53 4.61 -9.79
CA LEU A 43 -6.33 3.46 -9.38
C LEU A 43 -7.57 3.98 -8.67
N THR A 44 -8.74 3.63 -9.18
CA THR A 44 -10.00 4.11 -8.64
C THR A 44 -10.33 3.48 -7.28
N ARG A 45 -11.32 4.03 -6.60
CA ARG A 45 -11.75 3.56 -5.28
C ARG A 45 -12.09 2.08 -5.29
N HIS A 46 -11.59 1.36 -4.30
CA HIS A 46 -11.82 -0.07 -4.15
C HIS A 46 -11.46 -0.51 -2.73
N GLN A 47 -11.87 -1.71 -2.39
CA GLN A 47 -11.39 -2.44 -1.21
C GLN A 47 -10.51 -3.59 -1.68
N ASP A 48 -9.65 -4.08 -0.79
CA ASP A 48 -8.74 -5.18 -1.10
C ASP A 48 -9.23 -6.53 -0.55
N VAL A 49 -10.49 -6.62 -0.17
CA VAL A 49 -11.05 -7.85 0.40
C VAL A 49 -11.13 -8.94 -0.67
N VAL A 50 -10.40 -10.03 -0.46
CA VAL A 50 -10.49 -11.26 -1.25
C VAL A 50 -10.51 -12.41 -0.27
N GLU A 51 -11.69 -12.97 -0.01
CA GLU A 51 -11.88 -13.95 1.07
C GLU A 51 -11.01 -15.19 0.94
N ARG A 52 -10.92 -15.75 -0.25
CA ARG A 52 -10.12 -16.97 -0.46
C ARG A 52 -8.63 -16.76 -0.17
N GLU A 53 -8.13 -15.52 -0.26
CA GLU A 53 -6.74 -15.19 0.04
C GLU A 53 -6.52 -14.78 1.49
N GLN A 54 -7.60 -14.59 2.24
CA GLN A 54 -7.57 -14.20 3.65
C GLN A 54 -6.63 -13.03 3.92
N ARG A 55 -6.75 -12.00 3.09
CA ARG A 55 -5.99 -10.75 3.28
C ARG A 55 -6.49 -10.02 4.52
N ARG A 56 -5.55 -9.52 5.33
CA ARG A 56 -5.87 -8.77 6.55
C ARG A 56 -5.46 -7.32 6.44
N LEU A 57 -4.21 -7.06 6.06
CA LEU A 57 -3.65 -5.71 5.94
C LEU A 57 -3.06 -5.53 4.57
N ALA A 58 -3.24 -4.33 4.02
CA ALA A 58 -2.51 -3.88 2.83
C ALA A 58 -1.31 -3.06 3.29
N TYR A 59 -0.20 -3.15 2.55
CA TYR A 59 0.96 -2.31 2.80
C TYR A 59 1.48 -1.72 1.51
N VAL A 60 2.09 -0.53 1.63
CA VAL A 60 2.76 0.16 0.53
C VAL A 60 4.09 0.69 1.04
N VAL A 61 5.20 0.25 0.45
CA VAL A 61 6.52 0.80 0.71
C VAL A 61 6.87 1.74 -0.43
N ASN A 62 6.98 3.02 -0.14
CA ASN A 62 7.20 4.06 -1.14
C ASN A 62 8.67 4.21 -1.45
N LEU A 63 9.03 4.11 -2.74
CA LEU A 63 10.42 4.09 -3.20
C LEU A 63 10.78 5.20 -4.19
N ALA A 64 9.86 6.13 -4.48
CA ALA A 64 10.18 7.28 -5.32
C ALA A 64 11.01 8.28 -4.51
N PRO A 65 12.27 8.57 -4.90
CA PRO A 65 13.20 9.33 -4.03
C PRO A 65 12.76 10.73 -3.67
N GLN A 66 12.04 11.41 -4.55
CA GLN A 66 11.56 12.77 -4.32
C GLN A 66 10.17 12.87 -4.91
N TRP A 67 9.17 13.14 -4.09
CA TRP A 67 7.80 13.24 -4.56
C TRP A 67 7.14 14.52 -4.05
N HIS A 68 6.62 15.30 -4.98
CA HIS A 68 5.86 16.50 -4.67
C HIS A 68 4.37 16.18 -4.59
N PRO A 69 3.65 16.75 -3.61
CA PRO A 69 2.20 16.54 -3.54
C PRO A 69 1.47 16.95 -4.82
N ASP A 70 1.96 17.96 -5.52
CA ASP A 70 1.35 18.43 -6.78
C ASP A 70 1.45 17.41 -7.92
N TRP A 71 2.28 16.38 -7.76
CA TRP A 71 2.40 15.33 -8.75
C TRP A 71 1.27 14.30 -8.67
N GLY A 72 0.42 14.39 -7.68
CA GLY A 72 -0.65 13.42 -7.47
C GLY A 72 -0.13 12.08 -7.00
N GLY A 73 -0.78 11.00 -7.42
CA GLY A 73 -0.38 9.66 -6.98
C GLY A 73 -0.57 9.46 -5.47
N LEU A 74 -1.50 10.19 -4.87
CA LEU A 74 -1.73 10.14 -3.42
C LEU A 74 -2.57 8.92 -3.07
N LEU A 75 -2.22 8.26 -1.97
CA LEU A 75 -3.05 7.22 -1.39
C LEU A 75 -4.17 7.89 -0.60
N GLN A 76 -5.40 7.77 -1.09
CA GLN A 76 -6.56 8.44 -0.52
C GLN A 76 -7.54 7.44 0.05
N PHE A 77 -8.13 7.78 1.20
CA PHE A 77 -9.11 6.95 1.90
C PHE A 77 -10.47 7.62 1.92
N TYR A 78 -11.53 6.82 1.96
CA TYR A 78 -12.90 7.28 1.78
C TYR A 78 -13.85 6.60 2.77
N GLU A 79 -14.89 7.36 3.13
CA GLU A 79 -16.11 6.78 3.70
C GLU A 79 -16.93 6.12 2.60
N GLU A 80 -17.93 5.33 2.98
CA GLU A 80 -18.79 4.65 2.01
C GLU A 80 -19.54 5.62 1.08
N ASP A 81 -19.85 6.81 1.57
CA ASP A 81 -20.56 7.84 0.76
C ASP A 81 -19.64 8.59 -0.20
N GLY A 82 -18.36 8.28 -0.21
CA GLY A 82 -17.37 8.92 -1.09
C GLY A 82 -16.64 10.11 -0.48
N THR A 83 -16.96 10.47 0.76
CA THR A 83 -16.23 11.54 1.47
C THR A 83 -14.80 11.08 1.72
N THR A 84 -13.82 11.92 1.35
CA THR A 84 -12.42 11.64 1.62
C THR A 84 -12.10 11.89 3.10
N THR A 85 -11.34 10.99 3.70
CA THR A 85 -10.95 11.10 5.11
C THR A 85 -9.49 11.45 5.28
N GLU A 86 -8.60 10.80 4.53
CA GLU A 86 -7.15 11.03 4.61
C GLU A 86 -6.53 10.90 3.23
N SER A 87 -5.38 11.53 3.06
CA SER A 87 -4.63 11.51 1.82
C SER A 87 -3.14 11.55 2.17
N TRP A 88 -2.38 10.55 1.70
CA TRP A 88 -0.95 10.44 2.00
C TRP A 88 -0.13 10.49 0.71
N ALA A 89 0.82 11.44 0.67
CA ALA A 89 1.81 11.47 -0.41
C ALA A 89 2.75 10.27 -0.26
N PRO A 90 3.26 9.72 -1.37
CA PRO A 90 4.17 8.57 -1.32
C PRO A 90 5.59 9.01 -0.94
N GLU A 91 5.79 9.39 0.31
CA GLU A 91 7.08 9.85 0.80
C GLU A 91 8.10 8.72 0.76
N PHE A 92 9.30 9.03 0.29
CA PHE A 92 10.38 8.06 0.15
C PHE A 92 10.67 7.33 1.47
N ASN A 93 10.88 6.03 1.36
CA ASN A 93 11.26 5.18 2.49
C ASN A 93 10.24 5.17 3.62
N THR A 94 8.96 5.22 3.26
CA THR A 94 7.86 5.07 4.22
C THR A 94 7.07 3.82 3.90
N LEU A 95 6.49 3.24 4.94
CA LEU A 95 5.57 2.11 4.83
C LEU A 95 4.20 2.55 5.32
N SER A 96 3.21 2.49 4.44
CA SER A 96 1.81 2.70 4.79
C SER A 96 1.14 1.36 5.02
N LEU A 97 0.33 1.26 6.06
CA LEU A 97 -0.31 0.01 6.47
C LEU A 97 -1.77 0.30 6.80
N PHE A 98 -2.69 -0.49 6.26
CA PHE A 98 -4.12 -0.29 6.52
C PHE A 98 -4.91 -1.57 6.34
N ASP A 99 -6.06 -1.63 7.02
CA ASP A 99 -7.00 -2.76 6.91
C ASP A 99 -7.55 -2.84 5.48
N VAL A 100 -7.62 -4.05 4.93
CA VAL A 100 -8.11 -4.28 3.56
C VAL A 100 -9.55 -3.83 3.35
N LYS A 101 -10.31 -3.62 4.41
CA LYS A 101 -11.70 -3.14 4.32
C LYS A 101 -11.80 -1.65 4.02
N HIS A 102 -10.72 -0.88 4.21
CA HIS A 102 -10.73 0.55 3.91
C HIS A 102 -10.86 0.81 2.42
N ILE A 103 -11.82 1.63 2.06
CA ILE A 103 -11.98 2.09 0.68
C ILE A 103 -10.86 3.09 0.39
N HIS A 104 -10.10 2.84 -0.67
CA HIS A 104 -8.94 3.68 -1.00
C HIS A 104 -8.73 3.77 -2.51
N SER A 105 -7.91 4.71 -2.90
CA SER A 105 -7.53 4.95 -4.30
C SER A 105 -6.09 5.45 -4.38
N VAL A 106 -5.53 5.41 -5.58
CA VAL A 106 -4.30 6.15 -5.91
C VAL A 106 -4.72 7.24 -6.88
N SER A 107 -4.57 8.50 -6.50
CA SER A 107 -5.03 9.60 -7.33
C SER A 107 -4.18 9.74 -8.59
N TYR A 108 -4.73 10.44 -9.56
CA TYR A 108 -4.13 10.65 -10.87
C TYR A 108 -2.70 11.20 -10.75
N VAL A 109 -1.73 10.54 -11.38
CA VAL A 109 -0.36 11.06 -11.47
C VAL A 109 -0.35 12.12 -12.56
N THR A 110 0.01 13.34 -12.19
CA THR A 110 -0.10 14.50 -13.06
C THR A 110 1.04 14.58 -14.08
N PRO A 111 0.86 15.39 -15.16
CA PRO A 111 1.96 15.65 -16.10
C PRO A 111 3.16 16.34 -15.46
N PHE A 112 2.99 16.93 -14.26
CA PHE A 112 4.08 17.60 -13.55
C PHE A 112 5.08 16.63 -12.95
N ALA A 113 4.70 15.37 -12.77
CA ALA A 113 5.58 14.36 -12.15
C ALA A 113 6.85 14.17 -13.00
N GLN A 114 7.99 14.29 -12.37
CA GLN A 114 9.29 14.20 -13.03
C GLN A 114 9.93 12.82 -12.90
N GLN A 115 9.25 11.92 -12.20
CA GLN A 115 9.68 10.53 -12.04
C GLN A 115 8.47 9.64 -11.81
N PRO A 116 8.57 8.33 -12.09
CA PRO A 116 7.50 7.40 -11.77
C PRO A 116 7.31 7.25 -10.26
N ARG A 117 6.07 6.93 -9.87
CA ARG A 117 5.76 6.58 -8.49
C ARG A 117 6.03 5.08 -8.32
N TYR A 118 7.16 4.74 -7.74
CA TYR A 118 7.55 3.36 -7.48
C TYR A 118 7.17 2.95 -6.08
N ALA A 119 6.67 1.72 -5.93
CA ALA A 119 6.39 1.16 -4.63
C ALA A 119 6.51 -0.37 -4.66
N LEU A 120 6.77 -0.95 -3.50
CA LEU A 120 6.51 -2.37 -3.24
C LEU A 120 5.22 -2.44 -2.45
N THR A 121 4.30 -3.28 -2.89
CA THR A 121 2.98 -3.41 -2.27
C THR A 121 2.65 -4.87 -2.05
N GLY A 122 1.69 -5.12 -1.19
CA GLY A 122 1.21 -6.46 -0.94
C GLY A 122 0.25 -6.50 0.22
N TRP A 123 0.01 -7.70 0.69
CA TRP A 123 -0.91 -7.94 1.78
C TRP A 123 -0.30 -8.88 2.80
N PHE A 124 -0.55 -8.58 4.08
CA PHE A 124 -0.37 -9.56 5.15
C PHE A 124 -1.62 -10.43 5.19
N LYS A 125 -1.43 -11.73 5.16
CA LYS A 125 -2.50 -12.71 4.97
C LYS A 125 -2.48 -13.80 6.03
N ALA A 126 -3.62 -14.46 6.18
CA ALA A 126 -3.78 -15.60 7.08
C ALA A 126 -3.69 -16.96 6.35
N THR A 127 -3.15 -16.95 5.13
CA THR A 127 -2.97 -18.21 4.36
C THR A 127 -1.54 -18.47 3.98
#